data_20e596ace0445ee7e2918771b5d0bfe3
#
_entry.id   20e596ace0445ee7e2918771b5d0bfe3
#
_cell.length_a   1.000
_cell.length_b   1.000
_cell.length_c   1.000
_cell.angle_alpha   90.00
_cell.angle_beta   90.00
_cell.angle_gamma   90.00
#
_symmetry.space_group_name_H-M   'P 1'
#
loop_
_entity.id
_entity.type
_entity.pdbx_description
1 polymer ?
#
loop_
_entity_poly.entity_id
_entity_poly.type
_entity_poly.pdbx_seq_one_letter_code
_entity_poly.pdbx_strand_id
1 'polypeptide(L)'
;MEMIGILKRQTVIVLLFICFFPTMAVAQVDQFKLKQVLQDANAGDISACAYLGKMYYEGTGVAQNYNEAFKWFQKAADKGIDDACAYLGKMYYEGTGVAQNYNEAFKCFQKAADNGVTGAYTWLGVMYYDGQGVAQNYEKAFLWTKKAAENGAANAYVGLGVMYCNGQGVVQNYNEAFKWFQKAADNGVASAFAYLGDMYYAGDGVAQNYNEALKWYQKAADNGITTGIYYFLADMFYTGKTGITDYSQAKKYAELAIKNDTLDIVGHRILAKLYMYGYAVEKNIDKAEALIEQALAHCKKDGSSDYPCNTMDVKGELFWVMGDKVKAKEIYESINKNAPDFYAKIGETELSKYMKAYKEVDVDDDIPIVAKKNEKVFAVVIANEKYQMEKAVQYAKNDGRVFAEYCRKTLGLPEKNIHYVTDATLNNLKYELKWLQNVMKVYRGEAKVIFYYAGHGIPDEQNKNGYLLPIDGYGSDVTTGYALDDLFKTLGNMPSKSVTIFLDACFSGAKRDGDMLASTRGVAIKVKQNAPQGNMVVFSAAQGDETAYPYNEFEHGLFTYYLLKKLQETKGDVTLGELGDYIKTKVEQQSIVVNGKLQSPSIMSAPLIGNDWKTWKLNK
;
A
#
# COMPACT_ATOMS: atom_id res chain seq x y z
N MET A 1 2.23 14.76 14.36
CA MET A 1 2.62 16.11 13.88
C MET A 1 2.03 16.47 12.50
N GLU A 2 1.67 15.51 11.65
CA GLU A 2 1.13 15.80 10.30
C GLU A 2 -0.37 16.09 10.24
N MET A 3 -1.14 15.68 11.24
CA MET A 3 -2.61 15.91 11.25
C MET A 3 -3.02 17.37 11.52
N ILE A 4 -2.21 18.12 12.21
CA ILE A 4 -2.41 19.58 12.37
C ILE A 4 -2.32 20.31 11.00
N GLY A 5 -1.64 19.70 10.01
CA GLY A 5 -1.45 20.28 8.67
C GLY A 5 -2.70 20.28 7.78
N ILE A 6 -3.63 19.34 7.94
CA ILE A 6 -4.81 19.22 7.06
C ILE A 6 -5.93 20.15 7.53
N LEU A 7 -6.12 20.29 8.82
CA LEU A 7 -6.98 21.34 9.39
C LEU A 7 -6.43 22.75 9.11
N LYS A 8 -5.12 22.88 8.85
CA LYS A 8 -4.43 24.17 8.64
C LYS A 8 -4.84 24.98 7.41
N ARG A 9 -5.34 24.39 6.35
CA ARG A 9 -5.60 25.13 5.09
C ARG A 9 -7.06 25.50 4.82
N GLN A 10 -8.02 24.78 5.36
CA GLN A 10 -9.43 25.03 5.07
C GLN A 10 -10.24 25.56 6.26
N THR A 11 -9.81 25.30 7.49
CA THR A 11 -10.62 25.53 8.69
C THR A 11 -10.50 26.95 9.25
N VAL A 12 -9.36 27.62 9.09
CA VAL A 12 -9.19 29.00 9.61
C VAL A 12 -10.09 29.98 8.88
N ILE A 13 -10.32 29.78 7.57
CA ILE A 13 -11.16 30.69 6.77
C ILE A 13 -12.65 30.44 7.00
N VAL A 14 -13.09 29.19 7.17
CA VAL A 14 -14.51 28.85 7.31
C VAL A 14 -15.01 29.05 8.74
N LEU A 15 -14.17 28.86 9.76
CA LEU A 15 -14.59 28.90 11.16
C LEU A 15 -14.67 30.30 11.78
N LEU A 16 -14.03 31.32 11.20
CA LEU A 16 -14.19 32.71 11.61
C LEU A 16 -15.48 33.37 11.08
N PHE A 17 -16.20 32.68 10.17
CA PHE A 17 -17.34 33.26 9.45
C PHE A 17 -18.71 33.09 10.13
N ILE A 18 -18.89 32.20 11.11
CA ILE A 18 -20.26 31.81 11.52
C ILE A 18 -20.85 32.59 12.68
N CYS A 19 -20.12 33.37 13.46
CA CYS A 19 -20.70 34.02 14.65
C CYS A 19 -20.28 35.48 14.82
N PHE A 20 -20.94 36.38 14.10
CA PHE A 20 -20.79 37.78 14.41
C PHE A 20 -22.00 38.43 15.10
N PHE A 21 -23.14 37.73 15.21
CA PHE A 21 -24.30 38.28 15.94
C PHE A 21 -25.08 37.16 16.65
N PRO A 22 -25.54 37.37 17.88
CA PRO A 22 -26.47 36.48 18.52
C PRO A 22 -27.74 36.38 17.67
N THR A 23 -28.26 35.15 17.49
CA THR A 23 -29.56 34.89 16.87
C THR A 23 -30.64 35.61 17.70
N MET A 24 -30.92 36.87 17.36
CA MET A 24 -32.14 37.47 17.82
C MET A 24 -33.33 36.80 17.15
N ALA A 25 -34.28 36.34 17.95
CA ALA A 25 -35.58 35.91 17.47
C ALA A 25 -36.09 36.91 16.44
N VAL A 26 -36.50 36.41 15.26
CA VAL A 26 -37.09 37.22 14.19
C VAL A 26 -38.35 37.90 14.74
N ALA A 27 -38.18 39.06 15.34
CA ALA A 27 -39.30 39.93 15.67
C ALA A 27 -39.83 40.46 14.33
N GLN A 28 -41.06 40.14 13.99
CA GLN A 28 -41.77 40.77 12.87
C GLN A 28 -41.66 42.28 13.05
N VAL A 29 -40.79 42.91 12.24
CA VAL A 29 -40.68 44.37 12.24
C VAL A 29 -41.97 44.90 11.62
N ASP A 30 -42.76 45.59 12.41
CA ASP A 30 -43.96 46.24 11.95
C ASP A 30 -43.63 47.12 10.73
N GLN A 31 -44.39 47.03 9.66
CA GLN A 31 -44.21 47.85 8.45
C GLN A 31 -44.23 49.35 8.75
N PHE A 32 -44.93 49.74 9.82
CA PHE A 32 -44.93 51.09 10.31
C PHE A 32 -43.55 51.55 10.81
N LYS A 33 -42.85 50.64 11.51
CA LYS A 33 -41.51 50.89 12.03
C LYS A 33 -40.47 51.04 10.91
N LEU A 34 -40.57 50.22 9.86
CA LEU A 34 -39.73 50.35 8.66
C LEU A 34 -39.93 51.69 7.96
N LYS A 35 -41.19 52.11 7.79
CA LYS A 35 -41.52 53.43 7.17
C LYS A 35 -40.91 54.56 7.95
N GLN A 36 -40.98 54.54 9.28
CA GLN A 36 -40.37 55.53 10.15
C GLN A 36 -38.84 55.54 10.01
N VAL A 37 -38.18 54.37 10.10
CA VAL A 37 -36.73 54.28 9.95
C VAL A 37 -36.27 54.80 8.59
N LEU A 38 -36.99 54.47 7.50
CA LEU A 38 -36.74 55.03 6.18
C LEU A 38 -36.86 56.56 6.09
N GLN A 39 -37.89 57.14 6.75
CA GLN A 39 -38.05 58.55 6.82
C GLN A 39 -36.90 59.24 7.59
N ASP A 40 -36.54 58.73 8.74
CA ASP A 40 -35.47 59.23 9.58
C ASP A 40 -34.10 59.13 8.88
N ALA A 41 -33.81 57.98 8.25
CA ALA A 41 -32.57 57.76 7.47
C ALA A 41 -32.49 58.72 6.25
N ASN A 42 -33.63 58.99 5.56
CA ASN A 42 -33.70 59.93 4.45
C ASN A 42 -33.61 61.39 4.96
N ALA A 43 -34.11 61.69 6.16
CA ALA A 43 -33.93 62.95 6.81
C ALA A 43 -32.51 63.23 7.32
N GLY A 44 -31.64 62.16 7.24
CA GLY A 44 -30.25 62.32 7.58
C GLY A 44 -29.89 61.84 9.00
N ASP A 45 -30.81 61.17 9.70
CA ASP A 45 -30.48 60.51 10.96
C ASP A 45 -29.45 59.39 10.72
N ILE A 46 -28.31 59.53 11.38
CA ILE A 46 -27.13 58.68 11.17
C ILE A 46 -27.36 57.28 11.74
N SER A 47 -28.01 57.19 12.90
CA SER A 47 -28.35 55.94 13.57
C SER A 47 -29.39 55.18 12.77
N ALA A 48 -30.37 55.83 12.20
CA ALA A 48 -31.34 55.24 11.29
C ALA A 48 -30.70 54.74 10.01
N CYS A 49 -29.69 55.41 9.45
CA CYS A 49 -28.91 54.94 8.31
C CYS A 49 -28.19 53.62 8.65
N ALA A 50 -27.47 53.56 9.77
CA ALA A 50 -26.77 52.35 10.20
C ALA A 50 -27.74 51.18 10.46
N TYR A 51 -28.87 51.46 11.11
CA TYR A 51 -29.89 50.45 11.37
C TYR A 51 -30.55 49.94 10.09
N LEU A 52 -30.84 50.78 9.14
CA LEU A 52 -31.40 50.41 7.84
C LEU A 52 -30.40 49.60 7.01
N GLY A 53 -29.11 49.97 7.04
CA GLY A 53 -28.04 49.19 6.46
C GLY A 53 -28.01 47.76 7.00
N LYS A 54 -28.15 47.62 8.33
CA LYS A 54 -28.22 46.30 9.01
C LYS A 54 -29.48 45.53 8.61
N MET A 55 -30.64 46.17 8.55
CA MET A 55 -31.89 45.51 8.10
C MET A 55 -31.75 44.92 6.70
N TYR A 56 -31.21 45.68 5.73
CA TYR A 56 -30.97 45.20 4.37
C TYR A 56 -29.88 44.11 4.31
N TYR A 57 -28.87 44.20 5.17
CA TYR A 57 -27.80 43.19 5.25
C TYR A 57 -28.29 41.84 5.77
N GLU A 58 -29.14 41.86 6.80
CA GLU A 58 -29.67 40.68 7.48
C GLU A 58 -31.00 40.17 6.86
N GLY A 59 -31.70 41.00 6.10
CA GLY A 59 -33.05 40.68 5.61
C GLY A 59 -34.11 40.77 6.72
N THR A 60 -33.85 41.53 7.77
CA THR A 60 -34.79 41.68 8.91
C THR A 60 -35.82 42.77 8.64
N GLY A 61 -37.10 42.36 8.47
CA GLY A 61 -38.20 43.26 8.15
C GLY A 61 -38.21 43.81 6.72
N VAL A 62 -37.21 43.51 5.93
CA VAL A 62 -37.09 43.84 4.50
C VAL A 62 -36.47 42.63 3.74
N ALA A 63 -36.70 42.53 2.44
CA ALA A 63 -35.96 41.58 1.63
C ALA A 63 -34.46 41.92 1.69
N GLN A 64 -33.62 40.89 1.91
CA GLN A 64 -32.16 41.06 1.95
C GLN A 64 -31.66 41.69 0.65
N ASN A 65 -30.89 42.78 0.78
CA ASN A 65 -30.32 43.47 -0.35
C ASN A 65 -28.98 44.11 0.03
N TYR A 66 -27.90 43.43 -0.30
CA TYR A 66 -26.55 43.87 0.02
C TYR A 66 -26.16 45.18 -0.66
N ASN A 67 -26.67 45.46 -1.87
CA ASN A 67 -26.40 46.75 -2.54
C ASN A 67 -27.00 47.93 -1.78
N GLU A 68 -28.24 47.78 -1.29
CA GLU A 68 -28.86 48.80 -0.45
C GLU A 68 -28.17 48.90 0.92
N ALA A 69 -27.82 47.73 1.53
CA ALA A 69 -27.06 47.70 2.78
C ALA A 69 -25.75 48.50 2.66
N PHE A 70 -24.99 48.29 1.58
CA PHE A 70 -23.75 49.02 1.32
C PHE A 70 -23.95 50.54 1.26
N LYS A 71 -24.94 51.00 0.52
CA LYS A 71 -25.25 52.46 0.41
C LYS A 71 -25.57 53.09 1.75
N TRP A 72 -26.37 52.37 2.56
CA TRP A 72 -26.77 52.92 3.86
C TRP A 72 -25.62 52.87 4.87
N PHE A 73 -24.81 51.80 4.87
CA PHE A 73 -23.61 51.78 5.71
C PHE A 73 -22.58 52.82 5.27
N GLN A 74 -22.43 53.10 3.96
CA GLN A 74 -21.55 54.17 3.48
C GLN A 74 -21.97 55.51 4.02
N LYS A 75 -23.30 55.86 3.94
CA LYS A 75 -23.82 57.12 4.51
C LYS A 75 -23.58 57.23 6.02
N ALA A 76 -23.73 56.15 6.75
CA ALA A 76 -23.52 56.12 8.19
C ALA A 76 -22.03 56.28 8.54
N ALA A 77 -21.14 55.58 7.83
CA ALA A 77 -19.69 55.61 8.03
C ALA A 77 -19.07 56.96 7.67
N ASP A 78 -19.57 57.63 6.61
CA ASP A 78 -19.14 58.97 6.20
C ASP A 78 -19.47 60.01 7.26
N LYS A 79 -20.45 59.71 8.09
CA LYS A 79 -20.87 60.59 9.20
C LYS A 79 -20.35 60.13 10.57
N GLY A 80 -19.48 59.17 10.62
CA GLY A 80 -18.74 58.81 11.82
C GLY A 80 -19.32 57.65 12.64
N ILE A 81 -20.20 56.81 12.08
CA ILE A 81 -20.62 55.57 12.76
C ILE A 81 -19.57 54.49 12.51
N ASP A 82 -18.79 54.14 13.52
CA ASP A 82 -17.66 53.21 13.44
C ASP A 82 -18.09 51.75 13.21
N ASP A 83 -19.25 51.35 13.75
CA ASP A 83 -19.84 50.04 13.45
C ASP A 83 -20.17 49.90 11.96
N ALA A 84 -20.62 50.98 11.28
CA ALA A 84 -20.86 50.95 9.85
C ALA A 84 -19.58 50.76 9.06
N CYS A 85 -18.44 51.31 9.54
CA CYS A 85 -17.12 51.00 8.94
C CYS A 85 -16.77 49.53 9.05
N ALA A 86 -17.07 48.84 10.16
CA ALA A 86 -16.83 47.42 10.32
C ALA A 86 -17.68 46.58 9.34
N TYR A 87 -18.95 46.93 9.13
CA TYR A 87 -19.82 46.30 8.13
C TYR A 87 -19.31 46.54 6.70
N LEU A 88 -18.91 47.73 6.35
CA LEU A 88 -18.30 48.02 5.04
C LEU A 88 -17.02 47.23 4.83
N GLY A 89 -16.17 47.15 5.84
CA GLY A 89 -14.97 46.30 5.81
C GLY A 89 -15.30 44.86 5.48
N LYS A 90 -16.32 44.30 6.13
CA LYS A 90 -16.79 42.95 5.86
C LYS A 90 -17.34 42.80 4.43
N MET A 91 -18.16 43.77 3.98
CA MET A 91 -18.73 43.75 2.63
C MET A 91 -17.65 43.82 1.54
N TYR A 92 -16.62 44.63 1.70
CA TYR A 92 -15.46 44.67 0.81
C TYR A 92 -14.63 43.41 0.88
N TYR A 93 -14.49 42.81 2.06
CA TYR A 93 -13.75 41.55 2.23
C TYR A 93 -14.43 40.37 1.52
N GLU A 94 -15.75 40.28 1.65
CA GLU A 94 -16.57 39.19 1.08
C GLU A 94 -17.00 39.44 -0.38
N GLY A 95 -16.96 40.68 -0.85
CA GLY A 95 -17.51 41.05 -2.14
C GLY A 95 -19.05 41.07 -2.17
N THR A 96 -19.70 41.29 -1.01
CA THR A 96 -21.15 41.27 -0.88
C THR A 96 -21.74 42.70 -1.04
N GLY A 97 -22.53 42.92 -2.11
CA GLY A 97 -23.11 44.23 -2.43
C GLY A 97 -22.11 45.25 -3.00
N VAL A 98 -20.87 44.87 -3.14
CA VAL A 98 -19.76 45.66 -3.72
C VAL A 98 -18.70 44.69 -4.26
N ALA A 99 -17.90 45.12 -5.23
CA ALA A 99 -16.77 44.31 -5.69
C ALA A 99 -15.78 44.06 -4.55
N GLN A 100 -15.27 42.81 -4.43
CA GLN A 100 -14.30 42.44 -3.42
C GLN A 100 -13.04 43.31 -3.52
N ASN A 101 -12.64 43.89 -2.39
CA ASN A 101 -11.46 44.74 -2.30
C ASN A 101 -10.83 44.68 -0.90
N TYR A 102 -9.81 43.83 -0.73
CA TYR A 102 -9.14 43.67 0.55
C TYR A 102 -8.46 44.94 1.06
N ASN A 103 -7.95 45.81 0.17
CA ASN A 103 -7.33 47.08 0.59
C ASN A 103 -8.35 48.02 1.22
N GLU A 104 -9.54 48.15 0.63
CA GLU A 104 -10.61 48.95 1.21
C GLU A 104 -11.18 48.32 2.48
N ALA A 105 -11.29 46.98 2.51
CA ALA A 105 -11.67 46.24 3.71
C ALA A 105 -10.71 46.55 4.88
N PHE A 106 -9.39 46.49 4.62
CA PHE A 106 -8.38 46.81 5.63
C PHE A 106 -8.52 48.23 6.17
N LYS A 107 -8.67 49.22 5.30
CA LYS A 107 -8.87 50.63 5.72
C LYS A 107 -10.11 50.80 6.59
N CYS A 108 -11.20 50.15 6.20
CA CYS A 108 -12.46 50.20 6.95
C CYS A 108 -12.31 49.55 8.33
N PHE A 109 -11.69 48.36 8.40
CA PHE A 109 -11.46 47.72 9.68
C PHE A 109 -10.45 48.45 10.55
N GLN A 110 -9.40 49.06 9.97
CA GLN A 110 -8.46 49.89 10.73
C GLN A 110 -9.17 51.08 11.36
N LYS A 111 -9.99 51.81 10.59
CA LYS A 111 -10.78 52.96 11.11
C LYS A 111 -11.71 52.52 12.24
N ALA A 112 -12.44 51.42 12.05
CA ALA A 112 -13.33 50.89 13.09
C ALA A 112 -12.56 50.43 14.35
N ALA A 113 -11.40 49.82 14.17
CA ALA A 113 -10.53 49.36 15.26
C ALA A 113 -9.92 50.53 16.06
N ASP A 114 -9.51 51.60 15.39
CA ASP A 114 -8.96 52.81 16.03
C ASP A 114 -9.99 53.46 16.94
N ASN A 115 -11.30 53.29 16.65
CA ASN A 115 -12.43 53.79 17.45
C ASN A 115 -13.03 52.70 18.38
N GLY A 116 -12.34 51.58 18.57
CA GLY A 116 -12.69 50.62 19.63
C GLY A 116 -13.71 49.56 19.25
N VAL A 117 -14.07 49.41 17.96
CA VAL A 117 -15.00 48.36 17.52
C VAL A 117 -14.34 46.97 17.62
N THR A 118 -14.76 46.20 18.60
CA THR A 118 -14.16 44.86 18.91
C THR A 118 -14.16 43.92 17.71
N GLY A 119 -15.22 43.93 16.90
CA GLY A 119 -15.29 43.09 15.71
C GLY A 119 -14.19 43.37 14.69
N ALA A 120 -13.77 44.63 14.57
CA ALA A 120 -12.70 45.02 13.66
C ALA A 120 -11.33 44.45 14.07
N TYR A 121 -11.07 44.22 15.37
CA TYR A 121 -9.82 43.63 15.85
C TYR A 121 -9.66 42.21 15.31
N THR A 122 -10.73 41.41 15.32
CA THR A 122 -10.69 40.02 14.78
C THR A 122 -10.35 40.04 13.31
N TRP A 123 -10.99 40.91 12.52
CA TRP A 123 -10.72 40.99 11.07
C TRP A 123 -9.32 41.49 10.76
N LEU A 124 -8.79 42.46 11.48
CA LEU A 124 -7.39 42.87 11.33
C LEU A 124 -6.42 41.74 11.65
N GLY A 125 -6.73 40.97 12.70
CA GLY A 125 -5.96 39.76 13.02
C GLY A 125 -5.90 38.77 11.85
N VAL A 126 -7.04 38.48 11.23
CA VAL A 126 -7.15 37.59 10.05
C VAL A 126 -6.40 38.21 8.85
N MET A 127 -6.60 39.49 8.55
CA MET A 127 -5.98 40.13 7.39
C MET A 127 -4.46 40.18 7.48
N TYR A 128 -3.89 40.43 8.67
CA TYR A 128 -2.45 40.32 8.88
C TYR A 128 -1.94 38.87 8.84
N TYR A 129 -2.77 37.90 9.28
CA TYR A 129 -2.42 36.48 9.25
C TYR A 129 -2.34 35.95 7.82
N ASP A 130 -3.32 36.30 6.97
CA ASP A 130 -3.43 35.81 5.60
C ASP A 130 -2.68 36.70 4.57
N GLY A 131 -2.32 37.94 4.94
CA GLY A 131 -1.70 38.89 4.03
C GLY A 131 -2.70 39.49 3.02
N GLN A 132 -3.99 39.61 3.40
CA GLN A 132 -5.04 40.10 2.52
C GLN A 132 -5.25 41.62 2.73
N GLY A 133 -5.00 42.41 1.67
CA GLY A 133 -5.09 43.87 1.72
C GLY A 133 -3.97 44.55 2.53
N VAL A 134 -3.04 43.75 3.08
CA VAL A 134 -1.87 44.21 3.83
C VAL A 134 -0.80 43.11 3.74
N ALA A 135 0.48 43.46 3.86
CA ALA A 135 1.54 42.47 3.91
C ALA A 135 1.37 41.52 5.12
N GLN A 136 1.50 40.22 4.89
CA GLN A 136 1.41 39.22 5.95
C GLN A 136 2.37 39.52 7.09
N ASN A 137 1.86 39.48 8.33
CA ASN A 137 2.66 39.72 9.52
C ASN A 137 2.03 39.03 10.73
N TYR A 138 2.60 37.90 11.13
CA TYR A 138 2.07 37.09 12.24
C TYR A 138 2.18 37.77 13.62
N GLU A 139 3.16 38.63 13.84
CA GLU A 139 3.28 39.37 15.10
C GLU A 139 2.12 40.36 15.24
N LYS A 140 1.81 41.14 14.19
CA LYS A 140 0.64 42.04 14.19
C LYS A 140 -0.67 41.25 14.24
N ALA A 141 -0.77 40.12 13.54
CA ALA A 141 -1.92 39.22 13.63
C ALA A 141 -2.15 38.78 15.08
N PHE A 142 -1.09 38.34 15.78
CA PHE A 142 -1.17 37.94 17.19
C PHE A 142 -1.65 39.11 18.07
N LEU A 143 -1.07 40.31 17.92
CA LEU A 143 -1.45 41.46 18.73
C LEU A 143 -2.93 41.85 18.55
N TRP A 144 -3.43 41.88 17.31
CA TRP A 144 -4.83 42.19 17.03
C TRP A 144 -5.76 41.07 17.51
N THR A 145 -5.42 39.81 17.31
CA THR A 145 -6.19 38.66 17.81
C THR A 145 -6.24 38.65 19.34
N LYS A 146 -5.12 38.99 20.01
CA LYS A 146 -5.07 39.13 21.47
C LYS A 146 -5.97 40.27 21.96
N LYS A 147 -5.94 41.43 21.28
CA LYS A 147 -6.81 42.56 21.61
C LYS A 147 -8.29 42.18 21.44
N ALA A 148 -8.64 41.42 20.39
CA ALA A 148 -10.00 40.91 20.19
C ALA A 148 -10.41 39.97 21.35
N ALA A 149 -9.53 39.08 21.75
CA ALA A 149 -9.75 38.12 22.83
C ALA A 149 -9.90 38.80 24.19
N GLU A 150 -9.10 39.82 24.48
CA GLU A 150 -9.19 40.66 25.70
C GLU A 150 -10.53 41.41 25.77
N ASN A 151 -11.11 41.72 24.63
CA ASN A 151 -12.44 42.34 24.52
C ASN A 151 -13.59 41.33 24.37
N GLY A 152 -13.34 40.03 24.66
CA GLY A 152 -14.39 39.03 24.77
C GLY A 152 -14.83 38.41 23.44
N ALA A 153 -14.09 38.59 22.35
CA ALA A 153 -14.41 37.94 21.08
C ALA A 153 -14.07 36.43 21.17
N ALA A 154 -15.09 35.60 21.35
CA ALA A 154 -14.93 34.17 21.60
C ALA A 154 -14.14 33.43 20.49
N ASN A 155 -14.33 33.81 19.23
CA ASN A 155 -13.57 33.22 18.11
C ASN A 155 -12.08 33.59 18.15
N ALA A 156 -11.71 34.74 18.73
CA ALA A 156 -10.32 35.12 18.88
C ALA A 156 -9.55 34.19 19.85
N TYR A 157 -10.24 33.52 20.77
CA TYR A 157 -9.63 32.51 21.63
C TYR A 157 -9.12 31.34 20.82
N VAL A 158 -9.91 30.88 19.84
CA VAL A 158 -9.44 29.81 18.92
C VAL A 158 -8.24 30.29 18.10
N GLY A 159 -8.29 31.51 17.57
CA GLY A 159 -7.17 32.12 16.83
C GLY A 159 -5.87 32.13 17.65
N LEU A 160 -5.93 32.57 18.91
CA LEU A 160 -4.77 32.56 19.81
C LEU A 160 -4.26 31.12 20.06
N GLY A 161 -5.17 30.19 20.33
CA GLY A 161 -4.81 28.78 20.49
C GLY A 161 -4.02 28.24 19.30
N VAL A 162 -4.49 28.50 18.09
CA VAL A 162 -3.81 28.10 16.83
C VAL A 162 -2.45 28.77 16.69
N MET A 163 -2.37 30.08 16.98
CA MET A 163 -1.11 30.82 16.88
C MET A 163 -0.06 30.31 17.88
N TYR A 164 -0.46 29.97 19.11
CA TYR A 164 0.42 29.32 20.08
C TYR A 164 0.82 27.90 19.68
N CYS A 165 -0.07 27.11 19.08
CA CYS A 165 0.27 25.78 18.57
C CYS A 165 1.33 25.84 17.47
N ASN A 166 1.25 26.86 16.61
CA ASN A 166 2.10 26.96 15.42
C ASN A 166 3.35 27.81 15.62
N GLY A 167 3.46 28.57 16.73
CA GLY A 167 4.52 29.55 16.92
C GLY A 167 4.42 30.74 15.96
N GLN A 168 3.21 31.13 15.57
CA GLN A 168 2.99 32.22 14.59
C GLN A 168 2.79 33.57 15.29
N GLY A 169 3.78 34.45 15.17
CA GLY A 169 3.80 35.75 15.85
C GLY A 169 4.02 35.68 17.36
N VAL A 170 4.23 34.50 17.89
CA VAL A 170 4.52 34.20 19.30
C VAL A 170 5.33 32.91 19.38
N VAL A 171 6.09 32.74 20.47
CA VAL A 171 6.81 31.46 20.71
C VAL A 171 5.79 30.33 20.89
N GLN A 172 6.03 29.21 20.22
CA GLN A 172 5.17 28.02 20.30
C GLN A 172 5.01 27.58 21.77
N ASN A 173 3.78 27.37 22.19
CA ASN A 173 3.47 26.96 23.55
C ASN A 173 2.12 26.22 23.60
N TYR A 174 2.15 24.90 23.61
CA TYR A 174 0.95 24.06 23.66
C TYR A 174 0.15 24.23 24.96
N ASN A 175 0.80 24.52 26.11
CA ASN A 175 0.08 24.75 27.36
C ASN A 175 -0.80 26.03 27.28
N GLU A 176 -0.28 27.11 26.67
CA GLU A 176 -1.07 28.30 26.44
C GLU A 176 -2.16 28.06 25.39
N ALA A 177 -1.86 27.32 24.31
CA ALA A 177 -2.85 26.93 23.32
C ALA A 177 -4.03 26.19 23.96
N PHE A 178 -3.75 25.21 24.82
CA PHE A 178 -4.76 24.46 25.55
C PHE A 178 -5.69 25.37 26.37
N LYS A 179 -5.11 26.30 27.13
CA LYS A 179 -5.91 27.29 27.92
C LYS A 179 -6.83 28.10 27.05
N TRP A 180 -6.35 28.56 25.90
CA TRP A 180 -7.16 29.36 24.98
C TRP A 180 -8.26 28.55 24.31
N PHE A 181 -7.98 27.30 23.92
CA PHE A 181 -9.03 26.39 23.38
C PHE A 181 -10.05 26.04 24.47
N GLN A 182 -9.63 25.82 25.72
CA GLN A 182 -10.56 25.59 26.82
C GLN A 182 -11.47 26.80 27.02
N LYS A 183 -10.90 28.01 27.05
CA LYS A 183 -11.67 29.24 27.16
C LYS A 183 -12.67 29.43 25.99
N ALA A 184 -12.27 29.05 24.77
CA ALA A 184 -13.15 29.05 23.61
C ALA A 184 -14.30 28.04 23.76
N ALA A 185 -13.98 26.84 24.23
CA ALA A 185 -14.95 25.78 24.48
C ALA A 185 -15.96 26.13 25.57
N ASP A 186 -15.51 26.80 26.65
CA ASP A 186 -16.35 27.29 27.72
C ASP A 186 -17.31 28.41 27.25
N ASN A 187 -16.93 29.12 26.19
CA ASN A 187 -17.77 30.11 25.50
C ASN A 187 -18.59 29.49 24.33
N GLY A 188 -18.65 28.17 24.21
CA GLY A 188 -19.49 27.47 23.25
C GLY A 188 -18.99 27.50 21.79
N VAL A 189 -17.72 27.80 21.57
CA VAL A 189 -17.14 27.78 20.22
C VAL A 189 -16.90 26.35 19.79
N ALA A 190 -17.74 25.85 18.87
CA ALA A 190 -17.75 24.42 18.47
C ALA A 190 -16.40 23.90 17.95
N SER A 191 -15.65 24.71 17.19
CA SER A 191 -14.34 24.35 16.69
C SER A 191 -13.31 24.09 17.78
N ALA A 192 -13.44 24.71 18.94
CA ALA A 192 -12.55 24.48 20.07
C ALA A 192 -12.64 23.04 20.61
N PHE A 193 -13.80 22.40 20.47
CA PHE A 193 -13.97 21.00 20.89
C PHE A 193 -13.08 20.06 20.07
N ALA A 194 -12.96 20.30 18.76
CA ALA A 194 -12.07 19.52 17.90
C ALA A 194 -10.60 19.70 18.31
N TYR A 195 -10.15 20.95 18.52
CA TYR A 195 -8.78 21.20 18.96
C TYR A 195 -8.45 20.62 20.32
N LEU A 196 -9.37 20.64 21.28
CA LEU A 196 -9.19 19.98 22.56
C LEU A 196 -9.11 18.47 22.41
N GLY A 197 -9.93 17.89 21.52
CA GLY A 197 -9.83 16.49 21.14
C GLY A 197 -8.44 16.13 20.62
N ASP A 198 -7.90 16.91 19.68
CA ASP A 198 -6.57 16.74 19.11
C ASP A 198 -5.47 16.82 20.19
N MET A 199 -5.55 17.81 21.09
CA MET A 199 -4.57 17.99 22.17
C MET A 199 -4.56 16.83 23.14
N TYR A 200 -5.73 16.33 23.57
CA TYR A 200 -5.80 15.14 24.42
C TYR A 200 -5.37 13.87 23.68
N TYR A 201 -5.63 13.76 22.36
CA TYR A 201 -5.22 12.63 21.54
C TYR A 201 -3.70 12.59 21.36
N ALA A 202 -3.07 13.74 21.10
CA ALA A 202 -1.63 13.83 20.89
C ALA A 202 -0.82 13.92 22.22
N GLY A 203 -1.42 14.49 23.28
CA GLY A 203 -0.72 14.83 24.51
C GLY A 203 -0.02 16.19 24.43
N ASP A 204 -0.47 17.07 23.54
CA ASP A 204 0.11 18.40 23.30
C ASP A 204 -0.43 19.41 24.32
N GLY A 205 0.43 19.89 25.23
CA GLY A 205 0.07 20.84 26.29
C GLY A 205 -0.81 20.28 27.42
N VAL A 206 -1.13 19.00 27.36
CA VAL A 206 -1.91 18.25 28.34
C VAL A 206 -1.46 16.79 28.33
N ALA A 207 -1.61 16.06 29.42
CA ALA A 207 -1.33 14.64 29.42
C ALA A 207 -2.24 13.90 28.41
N GLN A 208 -1.65 13.03 27.59
CA GLN A 208 -2.40 12.23 26.62
C GLN A 208 -3.52 11.45 27.31
N ASN A 209 -4.73 11.57 26.78
CA ASN A 209 -5.91 10.90 27.31
C ASN A 209 -6.94 10.63 26.22
N TYR A 210 -6.95 9.42 25.69
CA TYR A 210 -7.89 9.04 24.62
C TYR A 210 -9.35 9.08 25.03
N ASN A 211 -9.69 8.85 26.32
CA ASN A 211 -11.07 8.95 26.79
C ASN A 211 -11.56 10.40 26.78
N GLU A 212 -10.74 11.36 27.18
CA GLU A 212 -11.08 12.77 27.06
C GLU A 212 -11.13 13.21 25.58
N ALA A 213 -10.16 12.75 24.75
CA ALA A 213 -10.20 13.01 23.31
C ALA A 213 -11.52 12.55 22.68
N LEU A 214 -11.97 11.33 23.01
CA LEU A 214 -13.24 10.78 22.53
C LEU A 214 -14.43 11.67 22.90
N LYS A 215 -14.53 12.12 24.15
CA LYS A 215 -15.60 13.01 24.61
C LYS A 215 -15.61 14.33 23.84
N TRP A 216 -14.44 14.92 23.63
CA TRP A 216 -14.33 16.19 22.93
C TRP A 216 -14.65 16.06 21.44
N TYR A 217 -14.22 14.97 20.77
CA TYR A 217 -14.58 14.70 19.38
C TYR A 217 -16.09 14.42 19.22
N GLN A 218 -16.71 13.69 20.14
CA GLN A 218 -18.17 13.49 20.13
C GLN A 218 -18.89 14.83 20.28
N LYS A 219 -18.45 15.68 21.21
CA LYS A 219 -19.02 17.00 21.40
C LYS A 219 -18.84 17.89 20.17
N ALA A 220 -17.70 17.80 19.47
CA ALA A 220 -17.48 18.49 18.21
C ALA A 220 -18.47 18.03 17.13
N ALA A 221 -18.62 16.71 16.96
CA ALA A 221 -19.56 16.11 16.01
C ALA A 221 -21.02 16.51 16.29
N ASP A 222 -21.45 16.48 17.55
CA ASP A 222 -22.79 16.87 17.99
C ASP A 222 -23.08 18.36 17.73
N ASN A 223 -22.04 19.17 17.66
CA ASN A 223 -22.14 20.62 17.33
C ASN A 223 -21.83 20.93 15.86
N GLY A 224 -21.89 19.92 14.98
CA GLY A 224 -21.79 20.09 13.52
C GLY A 224 -20.37 20.18 12.95
N ILE A 225 -19.35 20.01 13.78
CA ILE A 225 -17.96 19.89 13.31
C ILE A 225 -17.71 18.43 12.92
N THR A 226 -17.89 18.12 11.63
CA THR A 226 -17.86 16.74 11.13
C THR A 226 -16.62 16.42 10.31
N THR A 227 -16.07 17.42 9.62
CA THR A 227 -14.88 17.26 8.77
C THR A 227 -13.68 16.85 9.62
N GLY A 228 -13.10 15.71 9.30
CA GLY A 228 -11.95 15.16 10.02
C GLY A 228 -12.29 14.48 11.35
N ILE A 229 -13.46 14.70 11.94
CA ILE A 229 -13.82 14.18 13.26
C ILE A 229 -14.30 12.72 13.17
N TYR A 230 -15.08 12.40 12.16
CA TYR A 230 -15.66 11.05 12.03
C TYR A 230 -14.61 9.98 11.84
N TYR A 231 -13.52 10.24 11.12
CA TYR A 231 -12.46 9.24 10.98
C TYR A 231 -11.69 9.01 12.29
N PHE A 232 -11.48 10.06 13.12
CA PHE A 232 -10.87 9.88 14.45
C PHE A 232 -11.76 9.02 15.34
N LEU A 233 -13.06 9.28 15.36
CA LEU A 233 -14.01 8.48 16.11
C LEU A 233 -14.01 7.02 15.60
N ALA A 234 -14.00 6.81 14.29
CA ALA A 234 -13.94 5.48 13.70
C ALA A 234 -12.64 4.73 14.11
N ASP A 235 -11.47 5.40 14.02
CA ASP A 235 -10.19 4.83 14.41
C ASP A 235 -10.13 4.48 15.90
N MET A 236 -10.60 5.37 16.76
CA MET A 236 -10.57 5.16 18.20
C MET A 236 -11.44 3.97 18.63
N PHE A 237 -12.64 3.80 18.05
CA PHE A 237 -13.49 2.65 18.30
C PHE A 237 -12.97 1.36 17.67
N TYR A 238 -12.32 1.44 16.48
CA TYR A 238 -11.72 0.29 15.83
C TYR A 238 -10.51 -0.24 16.59
N THR A 239 -9.60 0.67 16.98
CA THR A 239 -8.33 0.30 17.63
C THR A 239 -8.45 0.04 19.12
N GLY A 240 -9.56 0.46 19.74
CA GLY A 240 -9.76 0.33 21.19
C GLY A 240 -8.79 1.20 22.02
N LYS A 241 -8.29 2.31 21.49
CA LYS A 241 -7.38 3.22 22.21
C LYS A 241 -7.93 3.73 23.55
N THR A 242 -9.25 3.75 23.69
CA THR A 242 -9.93 4.10 24.94
C THR A 242 -10.03 2.95 25.96
N GLY A 243 -9.46 1.79 25.64
CA GLY A 243 -9.58 0.55 26.43
C GLY A 243 -10.77 -0.34 26.04
N ILE A 244 -11.66 0.13 25.15
CA ILE A 244 -12.83 -0.60 24.67
C ILE A 244 -12.87 -0.53 23.14
N THR A 245 -12.90 -1.68 22.49
CA THR A 245 -13.13 -1.80 21.05
C THR A 245 -14.63 -1.93 20.79
N ASP A 246 -15.18 -1.08 19.93
CA ASP A 246 -16.58 -1.15 19.48
C ASP A 246 -16.65 -1.06 17.95
N TYR A 247 -16.65 -2.22 17.31
CA TYR A 247 -16.70 -2.30 15.85
C TYR A 247 -18.02 -1.78 15.24
N SER A 248 -19.12 -1.75 16.01
CA SER A 248 -20.40 -1.19 15.54
C SER A 248 -20.32 0.33 15.45
N GLN A 249 -19.72 0.99 16.44
CA GLN A 249 -19.46 2.42 16.41
C GLN A 249 -18.39 2.75 15.37
N ALA A 250 -17.32 1.95 15.27
CA ALA A 250 -16.30 2.12 14.25
C ALA A 250 -16.90 2.11 12.84
N LYS A 251 -17.78 1.15 12.55
CA LYS A 251 -18.53 1.09 11.28
C LYS A 251 -19.36 2.35 11.05
N LYS A 252 -20.20 2.72 12.03
CA LYS A 252 -21.06 3.92 11.93
C LYS A 252 -20.27 5.17 11.57
N TYR A 253 -19.17 5.42 12.28
CA TYR A 253 -18.37 6.61 12.05
C TYR A 253 -17.53 6.53 10.77
N ALA A 254 -17.06 5.35 10.35
CA ALA A 254 -16.41 5.16 9.05
C ALA A 254 -17.37 5.44 7.88
N GLU A 255 -18.61 4.96 7.96
CA GLU A 255 -19.65 5.27 6.96
C GLU A 255 -20.02 6.76 6.94
N LEU A 256 -20.07 7.41 8.10
CA LEU A 256 -20.30 8.87 8.20
C LEU A 256 -19.12 9.68 7.64
N ALA A 257 -17.88 9.24 7.86
CA ALA A 257 -16.68 9.87 7.31
C ALA A 257 -16.71 9.85 5.78
N ILE A 258 -16.96 8.69 5.18
CA ILE A 258 -17.09 8.53 3.72
C ILE A 258 -18.27 9.32 3.16
N LYS A 259 -19.41 9.35 3.86
CA LYS A 259 -20.58 10.12 3.43
C LYS A 259 -20.33 11.63 3.46
N ASN A 260 -19.59 12.11 4.46
CA ASN A 260 -19.25 13.51 4.63
C ASN A 260 -18.16 13.97 3.66
N ASP A 261 -17.20 13.10 3.40
CA ASP A 261 -16.14 13.27 2.41
C ASP A 261 -15.92 11.94 1.67
N THR A 262 -16.37 11.90 0.43
CA THR A 262 -16.23 10.68 -0.41
C THR A 262 -14.79 10.31 -0.69
N LEU A 263 -13.83 11.20 -0.44
CA LEU A 263 -12.39 10.99 -0.58
C LEU A 263 -11.73 10.57 0.74
N ASP A 264 -12.51 10.37 1.83
CA ASP A 264 -11.96 9.97 3.12
C ASP A 264 -11.28 8.58 3.06
N ILE A 265 -9.96 8.60 3.07
CA ILE A 265 -9.12 7.40 2.94
C ILE A 265 -9.18 6.53 4.20
N VAL A 266 -9.26 7.16 5.38
CA VAL A 266 -9.23 6.45 6.68
C VAL A 266 -10.53 5.68 6.89
N GLY A 267 -11.67 6.30 6.60
CA GLY A 267 -12.97 5.65 6.66
C GLY A 267 -13.04 4.42 5.75
N HIS A 268 -12.55 4.54 4.51
CA HIS A 268 -12.47 3.41 3.58
C HIS A 268 -11.60 2.27 4.13
N ARG A 269 -10.42 2.57 4.68
CA ARG A 269 -9.52 1.56 5.24
C ARG A 269 -10.12 0.84 6.44
N ILE A 270 -10.75 1.58 7.37
CA ILE A 270 -11.41 0.99 8.55
C ILE A 270 -12.56 0.10 8.11
N LEU A 271 -13.41 0.57 7.19
CA LEU A 271 -14.54 -0.21 6.69
C LEU A 271 -14.06 -1.47 5.93
N ALA A 272 -12.97 -1.37 5.18
CA ALA A 272 -12.34 -2.52 4.53
C ALA A 272 -11.89 -3.58 5.54
N LYS A 273 -11.22 -3.18 6.63
CA LYS A 273 -10.82 -4.09 7.71
C LYS A 273 -12.02 -4.74 8.40
N LEU A 274 -13.10 -4.00 8.62
CA LEU A 274 -14.32 -4.57 9.19
C LEU A 274 -14.90 -5.67 8.29
N TYR A 275 -14.96 -5.47 6.97
CA TYR A 275 -15.40 -6.51 6.03
C TYR A 275 -14.39 -7.65 5.88
N MET A 276 -13.10 -7.38 5.94
CA MET A 276 -12.03 -8.38 5.85
C MET A 276 -12.12 -9.43 6.97
N TYR A 277 -12.40 -8.98 8.19
CA TYR A 277 -12.46 -9.85 9.37
C TYR A 277 -13.87 -10.25 9.78
N GLY A 278 -14.90 -9.60 9.25
CA GLY A 278 -16.29 -9.84 9.65
C GLY A 278 -16.65 -9.19 10.99
N TYR A 279 -16.01 -8.06 11.34
CA TYR A 279 -16.30 -7.33 12.58
C TYR A 279 -17.50 -6.40 12.40
N ALA A 280 -18.57 -6.63 13.17
CA ALA A 280 -19.86 -5.91 13.09
C ALA A 280 -20.53 -5.90 11.69
N VAL A 281 -20.03 -6.72 10.77
CA VAL A 281 -20.55 -6.95 9.43
C VAL A 281 -20.31 -8.41 9.04
N GLU A 282 -21.06 -8.94 8.08
CA GLU A 282 -20.71 -10.21 7.46
C GLU A 282 -19.38 -10.08 6.69
N LYS A 283 -18.50 -11.08 6.87
CA LYS A 283 -17.19 -11.11 6.18
C LYS A 283 -17.39 -11.08 4.66
N ASN A 284 -16.76 -10.13 4.00
CA ASN A 284 -16.87 -9.96 2.55
C ASN A 284 -15.54 -9.42 1.99
N ILE A 285 -14.74 -10.32 1.44
CA ILE A 285 -13.41 -10.04 0.91
C ILE A 285 -13.47 -9.13 -0.31
N ASP A 286 -14.42 -9.38 -1.23
CA ASP A 286 -14.56 -8.57 -2.47
C ASP A 286 -14.89 -7.11 -2.13
N LYS A 287 -15.75 -6.91 -1.12
CA LYS A 287 -16.11 -5.57 -0.65
C LYS A 287 -14.94 -4.90 0.06
N ALA A 288 -14.15 -5.64 0.82
CA ALA A 288 -12.93 -5.12 1.44
C ALA A 288 -11.92 -4.67 0.38
N GLU A 289 -11.71 -5.48 -0.66
CA GLU A 289 -10.82 -5.16 -1.79
C GLU A 289 -11.29 -3.90 -2.53
N ALA A 290 -12.58 -3.81 -2.86
CA ALA A 290 -13.16 -2.64 -3.52
C ALA A 290 -12.94 -1.34 -2.73
N LEU A 291 -13.10 -1.37 -1.39
CA LEU A 291 -12.86 -0.22 -0.52
C LEU A 291 -11.38 0.18 -0.47
N ILE A 292 -10.47 -0.80 -0.48
CA ILE A 292 -9.02 -0.54 -0.52
C ILE A 292 -8.64 0.11 -1.87
N GLU A 293 -9.16 -0.38 -2.99
CA GLU A 293 -8.90 0.21 -4.31
C GLU A 293 -9.44 1.64 -4.42
N GLN A 294 -10.61 1.92 -3.84
CA GLN A 294 -11.13 3.29 -3.75
C GLN A 294 -10.18 4.19 -2.94
N ALA A 295 -9.74 3.74 -1.78
CA ALA A 295 -8.78 4.48 -0.96
C ALA A 295 -7.45 4.75 -1.70
N LEU A 296 -6.91 3.76 -2.43
CA LEU A 296 -5.70 3.92 -3.25
C LEU A 296 -5.90 4.92 -4.42
N ALA A 297 -7.07 4.90 -5.06
CA ALA A 297 -7.40 5.87 -6.10
C ALA A 297 -7.46 7.31 -5.56
N HIS A 298 -7.92 7.48 -4.34
CA HIS A 298 -7.95 8.78 -3.65
C HIS A 298 -6.55 9.27 -3.29
N CYS A 299 -5.67 8.39 -2.79
CA CYS A 299 -4.26 8.72 -2.50
C CYS A 299 -3.53 9.33 -3.71
N LYS A 300 -3.81 8.84 -4.93
CA LYS A 300 -3.20 9.36 -6.16
C LYS A 300 -3.63 10.78 -6.50
N LYS A 301 -4.83 11.19 -6.09
CA LYS A 301 -5.37 12.53 -6.35
C LYS A 301 -4.86 13.57 -5.35
N ASP A 302 -4.58 13.15 -4.13
CA ASP A 302 -4.21 14.07 -3.03
C ASP A 302 -2.70 14.39 -3.00
N GLY A 303 -1.86 13.63 -3.71
CA GLY A 303 -0.42 13.87 -3.83
C GLY A 303 0.38 13.72 -2.52
N SER A 304 -0.23 13.16 -1.48
CA SER A 304 0.42 12.94 -0.18
C SER A 304 1.27 11.66 -0.21
N SER A 305 2.52 11.73 0.26
CA SER A 305 3.48 10.63 0.21
C SER A 305 3.20 9.50 1.21
N ASP A 306 2.53 9.78 2.32
CA ASP A 306 2.39 8.83 3.44
C ASP A 306 1.10 8.00 3.39
N TYR A 307 0.02 8.52 2.80
CA TYR A 307 -1.26 7.82 2.68
C TYR A 307 -1.23 6.55 1.80
N PRO A 308 -0.46 6.50 0.68
CA PRO A 308 -0.36 5.28 -0.10
C PRO A 308 0.20 4.11 0.68
N CYS A 309 1.24 4.33 1.51
CA CYS A 309 1.88 3.28 2.31
C CYS A 309 0.92 2.65 3.34
N ASN A 310 0.16 3.47 4.07
CA ASN A 310 -0.86 2.99 5.00
C ASN A 310 -1.94 2.15 4.32
N THR A 311 -2.38 2.55 3.12
CA THR A 311 -3.41 1.82 2.37
C THR A 311 -2.83 0.57 1.72
N MET A 312 -1.58 0.63 1.25
CA MET A 312 -0.85 -0.54 0.75
C MET A 312 -0.61 -1.58 1.86
N ASP A 313 -0.33 -1.14 3.08
CA ASP A 313 -0.22 -2.03 4.24
C ASP A 313 -1.51 -2.82 4.48
N VAL A 314 -2.66 -2.16 4.44
CA VAL A 314 -3.98 -2.83 4.53
C VAL A 314 -4.24 -3.76 3.34
N LYS A 315 -3.75 -3.41 2.14
CA LYS A 315 -3.82 -4.28 0.95
C LYS A 315 -2.97 -5.55 1.13
N GLY A 316 -1.77 -5.41 1.67
CA GLY A 316 -0.92 -6.54 2.02
C GLY A 316 -1.57 -7.45 3.07
N GLU A 317 -2.19 -6.86 4.10
CA GLU A 317 -2.97 -7.56 5.10
C GLU A 317 -4.15 -8.35 4.47
N LEU A 318 -4.84 -7.77 3.50
CA LEU A 318 -5.91 -8.45 2.74
C LEU A 318 -5.37 -9.68 2.00
N PHE A 319 -4.27 -9.57 1.26
CA PHE A 319 -3.68 -10.72 0.57
C PHE A 319 -3.25 -11.82 1.53
N TRP A 320 -2.72 -11.44 2.72
CA TRP A 320 -2.43 -12.41 3.76
C TRP A 320 -3.66 -13.19 4.21
N VAL A 321 -4.77 -12.49 4.47
CA VAL A 321 -6.06 -13.09 4.89
C VAL A 321 -6.65 -13.98 3.80
N MET A 322 -6.42 -13.64 2.52
CA MET A 322 -6.79 -14.46 1.37
C MET A 322 -5.90 -15.71 1.19
N GLY A 323 -4.78 -15.80 1.91
CA GLY A 323 -3.80 -16.88 1.79
C GLY A 323 -2.73 -16.64 0.72
N ASP A 324 -2.75 -15.54 0.00
CA ASP A 324 -1.71 -15.14 -0.97
C ASP A 324 -0.55 -14.44 -0.25
N LYS A 325 0.23 -15.25 0.45
CA LYS A 325 1.36 -14.78 1.27
C LYS A 325 2.46 -14.15 0.45
N VAL A 326 2.62 -14.57 -0.80
CA VAL A 326 3.63 -14.02 -1.72
C VAL A 326 3.32 -12.56 -2.03
N LYS A 327 2.10 -12.27 -2.48
CA LYS A 327 1.70 -10.87 -2.71
C LYS A 327 1.72 -10.01 -1.46
N ALA A 328 1.37 -10.57 -0.31
CA ALA A 328 1.49 -9.87 0.97
C ALA A 328 2.95 -9.46 1.25
N LYS A 329 3.91 -10.37 1.03
CA LYS A 329 5.36 -10.12 1.17
C LYS A 329 5.85 -9.06 0.17
N GLU A 330 5.50 -9.21 -1.11
CA GLU A 330 5.86 -8.23 -2.17
C GLU A 330 5.42 -6.80 -1.81
N ILE A 331 4.20 -6.65 -1.27
CA ILE A 331 3.69 -5.35 -0.82
C ILE A 331 4.49 -4.82 0.38
N TYR A 332 4.76 -5.66 1.36
CA TYR A 332 5.56 -5.28 2.53
C TYR A 332 6.96 -4.81 2.15
N GLU A 333 7.63 -5.56 1.27
CA GLU A 333 8.95 -5.20 0.74
C GLU A 333 8.92 -3.92 -0.10
N SER A 334 7.89 -3.73 -0.91
CA SER A 334 7.68 -2.49 -1.67
C SER A 334 7.51 -1.28 -0.75
N ILE A 335 6.77 -1.41 0.35
CA ILE A 335 6.63 -0.34 1.35
C ILE A 335 7.99 -0.02 1.97
N ASN A 336 8.74 -1.03 2.42
CA ASN A 336 10.07 -0.83 3.02
C ASN A 336 11.07 -0.20 2.05
N LYS A 337 11.00 -0.55 0.76
CA LYS A 337 11.87 0.03 -0.28
C LYS A 337 11.54 1.50 -0.55
N ASN A 338 10.26 1.85 -0.63
CA ASN A 338 9.82 3.18 -1.02
C ASN A 338 9.69 4.15 0.17
N ALA A 339 9.48 3.64 1.37
CA ALA A 339 9.36 4.38 2.62
C ALA A 339 10.04 3.63 3.77
N PRO A 340 11.39 3.61 3.84
CA PRO A 340 12.15 2.78 4.80
C PRO A 340 11.78 3.03 6.27
N ASP A 341 11.39 4.24 6.61
CA ASP A 341 11.03 4.63 7.98
C ASP A 341 9.53 4.45 8.29
N PHE A 342 8.75 3.91 7.37
CA PHE A 342 7.28 3.83 7.51
C PHE A 342 6.87 3.11 8.80
N TYR A 343 7.31 1.86 9.00
CA TYR A 343 6.96 1.08 10.19
C TYR A 343 7.60 1.62 11.47
N ALA A 344 8.73 2.32 11.37
CA ALA A 344 9.33 3.00 12.53
C ALA A 344 8.47 4.18 13.00
N LYS A 345 7.80 4.87 12.07
CA LYS A 345 6.94 6.02 12.38
C LYS A 345 5.55 5.64 12.86
N ILE A 346 4.91 4.64 12.25
CA ILE A 346 3.53 4.28 12.57
C ILE A 346 3.40 3.15 13.60
N GLY A 347 4.50 2.46 13.91
CA GLY A 347 4.49 1.30 14.78
C GLY A 347 4.17 -0.01 14.03
N GLU A 348 3.99 -1.08 14.81
CA GLU A 348 3.76 -2.41 14.29
C GLU A 348 2.32 -2.59 13.79
N THR A 349 2.18 -2.94 12.50
CA THR A 349 0.88 -3.26 11.86
C THR A 349 0.62 -4.75 11.83
N GLU A 350 -0.60 -5.18 11.50
CA GLU A 350 -0.90 -6.60 11.32
C GLU A 350 -0.06 -7.22 10.20
N LEU A 351 0.11 -6.53 9.06
CA LEU A 351 0.98 -7.01 7.99
C LEU A 351 2.42 -7.19 8.47
N SER A 352 2.98 -6.22 9.20
CA SER A 352 4.34 -6.31 9.72
C SER A 352 4.52 -7.45 10.73
N LYS A 353 3.51 -7.72 11.57
CA LYS A 353 3.49 -8.88 12.47
C LYS A 353 3.47 -10.19 11.69
N TYR A 354 2.62 -10.28 10.66
CA TYR A 354 2.56 -11.45 9.80
C TYR A 354 3.90 -11.69 9.09
N MET A 355 4.56 -10.66 8.59
CA MET A 355 5.85 -10.78 7.93
C MET A 355 6.99 -11.18 8.88
N LYS A 356 6.99 -10.69 10.12
CA LYS A 356 7.95 -11.12 11.16
C LYS A 356 7.77 -12.58 11.56
N ALA A 357 6.52 -13.06 11.57
CA ALA A 357 6.18 -14.45 11.87
C ALA A 357 6.32 -15.37 10.65
N TYR A 358 6.38 -14.80 9.45
CA TYR A 358 6.48 -15.54 8.20
C TYR A 358 7.90 -16.01 7.98
N LYS A 359 8.15 -17.28 8.29
CA LYS A 359 9.29 -17.99 7.73
C LYS A 359 8.86 -18.51 6.37
N GLU A 360 9.51 -18.06 5.32
CA GLU A 360 9.42 -18.73 4.03
C GLU A 360 9.89 -20.17 4.24
N VAL A 361 9.11 -21.12 3.77
CA VAL A 361 9.38 -22.53 4.02
C VAL A 361 10.67 -22.89 3.29
N ASP A 362 11.73 -23.16 4.05
CA ASP A 362 12.96 -23.72 3.51
C ASP A 362 12.67 -25.12 2.98
N VAL A 363 12.93 -25.33 1.69
CA VAL A 363 12.69 -26.64 1.07
C VAL A 363 13.67 -27.71 1.53
N ASP A 364 14.76 -27.31 2.19
CA ASP A 364 15.76 -28.19 2.79
C ASP A 364 15.33 -28.71 4.16
N ASP A 365 14.48 -27.93 4.85
CA ASP A 365 13.94 -28.26 6.16
C ASP A 365 12.57 -28.95 6.03
N ASP A 366 12.21 -29.76 7.03
CA ASP A 366 10.90 -30.41 7.16
C ASP A 366 10.43 -31.18 5.90
N ILE A 367 11.36 -31.83 5.19
CA ILE A 367 11.04 -32.64 4.01
C ILE A 367 10.00 -33.71 4.38
N PRO A 368 8.81 -33.71 3.75
CA PRO A 368 7.71 -34.58 4.14
C PRO A 368 8.07 -36.07 3.99
N ILE A 369 7.76 -36.85 5.01
CA ILE A 369 7.99 -38.31 5.00
C ILE A 369 6.68 -39.02 4.71
N VAL A 370 6.64 -39.83 3.65
CA VAL A 370 5.51 -40.71 3.34
C VAL A 370 5.79 -42.15 3.76
N ALA A 371 4.79 -42.80 4.36
CA ALA A 371 4.91 -44.17 4.82
C ALA A 371 4.94 -45.21 3.66
N LYS A 372 4.35 -44.83 2.51
CA LYS A 372 4.24 -45.75 1.35
C LYS A 372 5.57 -45.83 0.60
N LYS A 373 6.10 -47.06 0.46
CA LYS A 373 7.28 -47.33 -0.37
C LYS A 373 6.90 -47.53 -1.83
N ASN A 374 7.66 -46.93 -2.74
CA ASN A 374 7.51 -47.01 -4.19
C ASN A 374 8.64 -47.84 -4.79
N GLU A 375 8.55 -49.14 -4.63
CA GLU A 375 9.57 -50.14 -5.05
C GLU A 375 9.84 -50.15 -6.57
N LYS A 376 8.88 -49.66 -7.38
CA LYS A 376 8.98 -49.67 -8.85
C LYS A 376 9.28 -48.29 -9.44
N VAL A 377 9.80 -47.35 -8.66
CA VAL A 377 10.27 -46.05 -9.13
C VAL A 377 11.78 -45.96 -8.93
N PHE A 378 12.51 -45.56 -9.96
CA PHE A 378 13.97 -45.46 -9.96
C PHE A 378 14.40 -44.05 -10.34
N ALA A 379 15.35 -43.48 -9.63
CA ALA A 379 15.83 -42.14 -9.86
C ALA A 379 17.35 -42.11 -10.12
N VAL A 380 17.75 -41.37 -11.15
CA VAL A 380 19.12 -40.90 -11.33
C VAL A 380 19.14 -39.39 -11.18
N VAL A 381 19.94 -38.91 -10.24
CA VAL A 381 20.10 -37.51 -9.91
C VAL A 381 21.55 -37.12 -10.13
N ILE A 382 21.80 -36.26 -11.12
CA ILE A 382 23.14 -35.79 -11.47
C ILE A 382 23.23 -34.30 -11.14
N ALA A 383 24.24 -33.92 -10.37
CA ALA A 383 24.45 -32.56 -9.88
C ALA A 383 25.90 -32.13 -10.10
N ASN A 384 26.13 -31.41 -11.19
CA ASN A 384 27.44 -30.96 -11.63
C ASN A 384 27.67 -29.50 -11.25
N GLU A 385 28.52 -29.28 -10.26
CA GLU A 385 28.84 -27.94 -9.77
C GLU A 385 30.26 -27.50 -10.14
N LYS A 386 31.26 -28.37 -9.88
CA LYS A 386 32.68 -28.02 -10.04
C LYS A 386 33.22 -28.64 -11.34
N TYR A 387 33.32 -27.81 -12.35
CA TYR A 387 33.86 -28.19 -13.66
C TYR A 387 35.37 -27.99 -13.70
N GLN A 388 36.06 -28.83 -14.49
CA GLN A 388 37.51 -28.74 -14.65
C GLN A 388 37.94 -27.54 -15.48
N MET A 389 37.17 -27.18 -16.50
CA MET A 389 37.50 -26.16 -17.49
C MET A 389 36.50 -25.02 -17.58
N GLU A 390 35.40 -25.08 -16.86
CA GLU A 390 34.35 -24.07 -16.84
C GLU A 390 34.11 -23.56 -15.41
N LYS A 391 33.45 -22.39 -15.30
CA LYS A 391 33.00 -21.86 -13.99
C LYS A 391 32.02 -22.82 -13.34
N ALA A 392 32.01 -22.85 -12.01
CA ALA A 392 31.05 -23.64 -11.24
C ALA A 392 29.60 -23.22 -11.53
N VAL A 393 28.68 -24.17 -11.44
CA VAL A 393 27.23 -23.93 -11.43
C VAL A 393 26.78 -23.81 -9.99
N GLN A 394 26.49 -22.58 -9.58
CA GLN A 394 26.11 -22.27 -8.21
C GLN A 394 24.90 -23.09 -7.76
N TYR A 395 24.98 -23.71 -6.59
CA TYR A 395 23.94 -24.52 -5.93
C TYR A 395 23.55 -25.84 -6.63
N ALA A 396 24.17 -26.25 -7.71
CA ALA A 396 23.79 -27.49 -8.38
C ALA A 396 23.88 -28.73 -7.48
N LYS A 397 24.90 -28.80 -6.62
CA LYS A 397 25.03 -29.91 -5.64
C LYS A 397 23.94 -29.92 -4.59
N ASN A 398 23.57 -28.71 -4.08
CA ASN A 398 22.48 -28.60 -3.14
C ASN A 398 21.15 -29.02 -3.79
N ASP A 399 20.87 -28.51 -4.98
CA ASP A 399 19.71 -28.92 -5.79
C ASP A 399 19.56 -30.42 -5.90
N GLY A 400 20.63 -31.12 -6.32
CA GLY A 400 20.61 -32.57 -6.47
C GLY A 400 20.50 -33.32 -5.15
N ARG A 401 21.19 -32.85 -4.11
CA ARG A 401 21.16 -33.47 -2.77
C ARG A 401 19.73 -33.43 -2.22
N VAL A 402 19.11 -32.28 -2.24
CA VAL A 402 17.76 -32.08 -1.69
C VAL A 402 16.72 -32.81 -2.53
N PHE A 403 16.84 -32.80 -3.86
CA PHE A 403 15.94 -33.54 -4.73
C PHE A 403 16.04 -35.06 -4.48
N ALA A 404 17.23 -35.61 -4.25
CA ALA A 404 17.41 -37.01 -3.87
C ALA A 404 16.74 -37.35 -2.52
N GLU A 405 16.81 -36.44 -1.55
CA GLU A 405 16.10 -36.57 -0.28
C GLU A 405 14.56 -36.56 -0.46
N TYR A 406 14.01 -35.70 -1.35
CA TYR A 406 12.59 -35.73 -1.71
C TYR A 406 12.21 -37.07 -2.40
N CYS A 407 13.06 -37.59 -3.27
CA CYS A 407 12.83 -38.91 -3.85
C CYS A 407 12.70 -39.98 -2.75
N ARG A 408 13.59 -39.97 -1.77
CA ARG A 408 13.61 -40.90 -0.66
C ARG A 408 12.45 -40.72 0.32
N LYS A 409 12.27 -39.52 0.85
CA LYS A 409 11.33 -39.23 1.94
C LYS A 409 9.91 -38.97 1.42
N THR A 410 9.74 -38.11 0.42
CA THR A 410 8.44 -37.63 -0.05
C THR A 410 7.83 -38.49 -1.15
N LEU A 411 8.66 -39.01 -2.08
CA LEU A 411 8.20 -39.92 -3.12
C LEU A 411 8.27 -41.37 -2.70
N GLY A 412 8.94 -41.69 -1.58
CA GLY A 412 8.99 -43.00 -0.98
C GLY A 412 9.85 -44.02 -1.73
N LEU A 413 10.85 -43.58 -2.49
CA LEU A 413 11.77 -44.50 -3.21
C LEU A 413 12.71 -45.16 -2.20
N PRO A 414 12.93 -46.48 -2.33
CA PRO A 414 14.00 -47.15 -1.59
C PRO A 414 15.38 -46.60 -1.94
N GLU A 415 16.30 -46.55 -0.98
CA GLU A 415 17.66 -46.02 -1.18
C GLU A 415 18.37 -46.68 -2.39
N LYS A 416 18.26 -47.99 -2.51
CA LYS A 416 18.82 -48.76 -3.63
C LYS A 416 18.29 -48.39 -5.02
N ASN A 417 17.18 -47.64 -5.08
CA ASN A 417 16.55 -47.19 -6.31
C ASN A 417 16.93 -45.73 -6.66
N ILE A 418 17.77 -45.09 -5.84
CA ILE A 418 18.20 -43.70 -6.03
C ILE A 418 19.71 -43.68 -6.25
N HIS A 419 20.15 -43.27 -7.43
CA HIS A 419 21.55 -42.99 -7.70
C HIS A 419 21.76 -41.48 -7.75
N TYR A 420 22.44 -40.96 -6.74
CA TYR A 420 22.82 -39.54 -6.66
C TYR A 420 24.32 -39.42 -6.94
N VAL A 421 24.65 -38.69 -8.01
CA VAL A 421 26.02 -38.52 -8.49
C VAL A 421 26.37 -37.05 -8.58
N THR A 422 27.37 -36.63 -7.83
CA THR A 422 27.91 -35.26 -7.87
C THR A 422 29.13 -35.19 -8.77
N ASP A 423 29.27 -34.09 -9.50
CA ASP A 423 30.40 -33.82 -10.37
C ASP A 423 30.69 -35.02 -11.33
N ALA A 424 29.66 -35.42 -12.05
CA ALA A 424 29.69 -36.56 -12.93
C ALA A 424 30.51 -36.29 -14.20
N THR A 425 31.43 -37.21 -14.50
CA THR A 425 32.12 -37.29 -15.80
C THR A 425 31.19 -37.86 -16.87
N LEU A 426 31.59 -37.76 -18.14
CA LEU A 426 30.84 -38.40 -19.25
C LEU A 426 30.69 -39.91 -19.05
N ASN A 427 31.70 -40.55 -18.49
CA ASN A 427 31.63 -41.98 -18.19
C ASN A 427 30.68 -42.31 -17.03
N ASN A 428 30.61 -41.47 -15.99
CA ASN A 428 29.62 -41.62 -14.92
C ASN A 428 28.19 -41.52 -15.48
N LEU A 429 27.91 -40.49 -16.30
CA LEU A 429 26.60 -40.34 -16.92
C LEU A 429 26.19 -41.56 -17.75
N LYS A 430 27.09 -42.07 -18.60
CA LYS A 430 26.86 -43.29 -19.39
C LYS A 430 26.64 -44.52 -18.53
N TYR A 431 27.36 -44.64 -17.40
CA TYR A 431 27.21 -45.75 -16.46
C TYR A 431 25.81 -45.75 -15.82
N GLU A 432 25.33 -44.59 -15.36
CA GLU A 432 24.02 -44.45 -14.73
C GLU A 432 22.87 -44.72 -15.72
N LEU A 433 23.00 -44.28 -16.95
CA LEU A 433 22.03 -44.60 -18.00
C LEU A 433 22.01 -46.10 -18.31
N LYS A 434 23.18 -46.76 -18.30
CA LYS A 434 23.29 -48.21 -18.47
C LYS A 434 22.67 -48.96 -17.32
N TRP A 435 22.86 -48.49 -16.08
CA TRP A 435 22.20 -49.07 -14.91
C TRP A 435 20.67 -48.99 -15.06
N LEU A 436 20.09 -47.82 -15.39
CA LEU A 436 18.66 -47.70 -15.65
C LEU A 436 18.16 -48.65 -16.72
N GLN A 437 18.88 -48.77 -17.86
CA GLN A 437 18.52 -49.71 -18.91
C GLN A 437 18.45 -51.17 -18.41
N ASN A 438 19.41 -51.58 -17.60
CA ASN A 438 19.44 -52.94 -17.06
C ASN A 438 18.30 -53.20 -16.08
N VAL A 439 18.02 -52.21 -15.19
CA VAL A 439 16.90 -52.28 -14.25
C VAL A 439 15.56 -52.33 -14.98
N MET A 440 15.33 -51.46 -15.95
CA MET A 440 14.05 -51.41 -16.69
C MET A 440 13.77 -52.70 -17.48
N LYS A 441 14.80 -53.40 -17.99
CA LYS A 441 14.65 -54.73 -18.60
C LYS A 441 14.05 -55.75 -17.65
N VAL A 442 14.42 -55.69 -16.36
CA VAL A 442 13.90 -56.59 -15.32
C VAL A 442 12.42 -56.32 -15.04
N TYR A 443 12.02 -55.04 -14.99
CA TYR A 443 10.65 -54.63 -14.66
C TYR A 443 9.67 -54.64 -15.83
N ARG A 444 10.12 -54.86 -17.08
CA ARG A 444 9.31 -55.10 -18.29
C ARG A 444 8.16 -54.10 -18.49
N GLY A 445 8.40 -52.81 -18.30
CA GLY A 445 7.41 -51.78 -18.52
C GLY A 445 6.55 -51.42 -17.29
N GLU A 446 6.75 -52.05 -16.15
CA GLU A 446 6.00 -51.75 -14.92
C GLU A 446 6.64 -50.67 -14.03
N ALA A 447 7.92 -50.38 -14.25
CA ALA A 447 8.65 -49.39 -13.45
C ALA A 447 8.67 -48.01 -14.10
N LYS A 448 8.82 -46.99 -13.26
CA LYS A 448 8.97 -45.59 -13.64
C LYS A 448 10.40 -45.12 -13.47
N VAL A 449 10.79 -44.17 -14.30
CA VAL A 449 12.10 -43.52 -14.26
C VAL A 449 11.94 -42.04 -13.96
N ILE A 450 12.73 -41.53 -13.02
CA ILE A 450 12.97 -40.12 -12.78
C ILE A 450 14.43 -39.83 -13.12
N PHE A 451 14.67 -38.90 -14.00
CA PHE A 451 16.01 -38.40 -14.31
C PHE A 451 16.08 -36.92 -14.00
N TYR A 452 16.99 -36.53 -13.14
CA TYR A 452 17.24 -35.17 -12.75
C TYR A 452 18.67 -34.76 -13.10
N TYR A 453 18.84 -33.59 -13.67
CA TYR A 453 20.14 -33.01 -13.96
C TYR A 453 20.17 -31.53 -13.55
N ALA A 454 21.15 -31.13 -12.73
CA ALA A 454 21.51 -29.74 -12.45
C ALA A 454 22.96 -29.52 -12.88
N GLY A 455 23.21 -28.55 -13.75
CA GLY A 455 24.53 -28.29 -14.28
C GLY A 455 24.53 -27.42 -15.54
N HIS A 456 25.69 -27.35 -16.22
CA HIS A 456 25.78 -26.65 -17.51
C HIS A 456 25.14 -27.48 -18.64
N GLY A 457 24.43 -26.75 -19.50
CA GLY A 457 24.07 -27.17 -20.83
C GLY A 457 24.86 -26.36 -21.87
N ILE A 458 25.22 -27.01 -22.98
CA ILE A 458 25.90 -26.34 -24.08
C ILE A 458 25.11 -26.49 -25.39
N PRO A 459 25.03 -25.46 -26.22
CA PRO A 459 24.42 -25.51 -27.53
C PRO A 459 25.46 -25.92 -28.58
N ASP A 460 25.04 -26.65 -29.60
CA ASP A 460 25.80 -26.81 -30.83
C ASP A 460 25.49 -25.64 -31.80
N GLU A 461 26.50 -24.89 -32.16
CA GLU A 461 26.35 -23.73 -33.04
C GLU A 461 25.89 -24.11 -34.46
N GLN A 462 26.22 -25.29 -34.93
CA GLN A 462 25.95 -25.74 -36.31
C GLN A 462 24.56 -26.34 -36.45
N ASN A 463 24.22 -27.34 -35.62
CA ASN A 463 22.97 -28.07 -35.72
C ASN A 463 21.90 -27.64 -34.70
N LYS A 464 22.28 -26.75 -33.78
CA LYS A 464 21.40 -26.20 -32.70
C LYS A 464 20.87 -27.25 -31.74
N ASN A 465 21.57 -28.39 -31.59
CA ASN A 465 21.24 -29.38 -30.58
C ASN A 465 21.77 -28.96 -29.20
N GLY A 466 21.11 -29.38 -28.11
CA GLY A 466 21.57 -29.21 -26.75
C GLY A 466 22.35 -30.40 -26.24
N TYR A 467 23.35 -30.17 -25.38
CA TYR A 467 24.15 -31.20 -24.75
C TYR A 467 24.23 -30.95 -23.25
N LEU A 468 24.20 -32.00 -22.45
CA LEU A 468 24.56 -31.96 -21.02
C LEU A 468 26.09 -31.92 -20.92
N LEU A 469 26.65 -30.96 -20.19
CA LEU A 469 28.09 -30.87 -20.00
C LEU A 469 28.52 -31.65 -18.75
N PRO A 470 29.31 -32.72 -18.89
CA PRO A 470 29.94 -33.38 -17.75
C PRO A 470 31.11 -32.53 -17.24
N ILE A 471 31.59 -32.83 -16.01
CA ILE A 471 32.64 -32.00 -15.40
C ILE A 471 33.98 -32.04 -16.11
N ASP A 472 34.25 -33.12 -16.84
CA ASP A 472 35.45 -33.34 -17.67
C ASP A 472 35.27 -32.86 -19.12
N GLY A 473 34.12 -32.21 -19.43
CA GLY A 473 33.83 -31.66 -20.75
C GLY A 473 34.28 -30.21 -20.92
N TYR A 474 34.30 -29.78 -22.17
CA TYR A 474 34.67 -28.42 -22.58
C TYR A 474 33.45 -27.69 -23.16
N GLY A 475 33.14 -26.53 -22.66
CA GLY A 475 32.01 -25.71 -23.17
C GLY A 475 32.13 -25.35 -24.64
N SER A 476 33.36 -25.36 -25.19
CA SER A 476 33.66 -25.07 -26.58
C SER A 476 33.63 -26.31 -27.50
N ASP A 477 33.51 -27.52 -26.94
CA ASP A 477 33.53 -28.75 -27.70
C ASP A 477 32.35 -29.67 -27.33
N VAL A 478 31.31 -29.62 -28.13
CA VAL A 478 30.08 -30.41 -27.93
C VAL A 478 30.32 -31.93 -27.97
N THR A 479 31.43 -32.40 -28.56
CA THR A 479 31.76 -33.82 -28.59
C THR A 479 32.12 -34.36 -27.21
N THR A 480 32.49 -33.50 -26.28
CA THR A 480 32.76 -33.81 -24.87
C THR A 480 31.47 -33.83 -24.01
N GLY A 481 30.35 -33.38 -24.56
CA GLY A 481 29.02 -33.37 -23.93
C GLY A 481 28.23 -34.66 -24.23
N TYR A 482 27.07 -34.77 -23.55
CA TYR A 482 26.10 -35.82 -23.84
C TYR A 482 24.86 -35.23 -24.50
N ALA A 483 24.60 -35.58 -25.77
CA ALA A 483 23.50 -34.99 -26.54
C ALA A 483 22.14 -35.27 -25.90
N LEU A 484 21.29 -34.26 -25.86
CA LEU A 484 19.90 -34.43 -25.37
C LEU A 484 19.12 -35.43 -26.22
N ASP A 485 19.35 -35.45 -27.53
CA ASP A 485 18.73 -36.40 -28.43
C ASP A 485 19.08 -37.85 -28.07
N ASP A 486 20.34 -38.11 -27.74
CA ASP A 486 20.79 -39.43 -27.29
C ASP A 486 20.23 -39.78 -25.91
N LEU A 487 20.08 -38.78 -25.02
CA LEU A 487 19.41 -38.96 -23.73
C LEU A 487 17.95 -39.41 -23.94
N PHE A 488 17.21 -38.63 -24.73
CA PHE A 488 15.79 -38.90 -25.00
C PHE A 488 15.58 -40.23 -25.72
N LYS A 489 16.42 -40.55 -26.67
CA LYS A 489 16.40 -41.84 -27.34
C LYS A 489 16.74 -43.01 -26.39
N THR A 490 17.76 -42.83 -25.55
CA THR A 490 18.19 -43.86 -24.59
C THR A 490 17.09 -44.14 -23.56
N LEU A 491 16.53 -43.09 -22.96
CA LEU A 491 15.48 -43.20 -21.94
C LEU A 491 14.12 -43.62 -22.54
N GLY A 492 13.77 -43.07 -23.72
CA GLY A 492 12.50 -43.37 -24.39
C GLY A 492 12.40 -44.82 -24.93
N ASN A 493 13.52 -45.45 -25.25
CA ASN A 493 13.56 -46.83 -25.69
C ASN A 493 13.61 -47.86 -24.53
N MET A 494 13.66 -47.39 -23.27
CA MET A 494 13.58 -48.26 -22.10
C MET A 494 12.17 -48.81 -21.93
N PRO A 495 12.01 -50.10 -21.61
CA PRO A 495 10.71 -50.65 -21.29
C PRO A 495 10.26 -50.19 -19.90
N SER A 496 9.74 -48.95 -19.85
CA SER A 496 9.27 -48.26 -18.64
C SER A 496 7.81 -47.86 -18.74
N LYS A 497 7.12 -47.76 -17.59
CA LYS A 497 5.75 -47.26 -17.51
C LYS A 497 5.69 -45.77 -17.85
N SER A 498 6.65 -45.00 -17.34
CA SER A 498 6.83 -43.56 -17.64
C SER A 498 8.26 -43.12 -17.34
N VAL A 499 8.70 -42.10 -18.04
CA VAL A 499 9.97 -41.40 -17.79
C VAL A 499 9.65 -39.93 -17.55
N THR A 500 10.11 -39.38 -16.43
CA THR A 500 10.05 -37.96 -16.11
C THR A 500 11.45 -37.40 -15.99
N ILE A 501 11.75 -36.38 -16.78
CA ILE A 501 13.07 -35.72 -16.80
C ILE A 501 12.91 -34.30 -16.27
N PHE A 502 13.79 -33.90 -15.37
CA PHE A 502 13.96 -32.55 -14.89
C PHE A 502 15.35 -32.05 -15.25
N LEU A 503 15.43 -30.96 -16.02
CA LEU A 503 16.68 -30.36 -16.49
C LEU A 503 16.80 -28.94 -15.92
N ASP A 504 17.57 -28.76 -14.87
CA ASP A 504 17.93 -27.45 -14.32
C ASP A 504 19.27 -27.00 -14.94
N ALA A 505 19.21 -26.63 -16.21
CA ALA A 505 20.35 -26.27 -17.02
C ALA A 505 19.98 -25.24 -18.09
N CYS A 506 20.95 -24.38 -18.46
CA CYS A 506 20.83 -23.44 -19.57
C CYS A 506 21.44 -24.05 -20.84
N PHE A 507 20.67 -24.08 -21.92
CA PHE A 507 21.17 -24.60 -23.20
C PHE A 507 21.47 -23.48 -24.22
N SER A 508 21.40 -22.21 -23.79
CA SER A 508 21.67 -21.01 -24.60
C SER A 508 23.17 -20.66 -24.72
N GLY A 509 24.02 -21.38 -24.00
CA GLY A 509 25.43 -21.03 -23.80
C GLY A 509 25.64 -19.97 -22.72
N ALA A 510 24.59 -19.55 -22.03
CA ALA A 510 24.69 -18.69 -20.86
C ALA A 510 24.95 -19.52 -19.60
N LYS A 511 25.64 -18.91 -18.63
CA LYS A 511 25.83 -19.46 -17.28
C LYS A 511 24.67 -19.05 -16.37
N ARG A 512 24.51 -19.72 -15.24
CA ARG A 512 23.47 -19.43 -14.26
C ARG A 512 23.58 -18.01 -13.66
N ASP A 513 24.76 -17.40 -13.65
CA ASP A 513 25.02 -16.03 -13.23
C ASP A 513 24.75 -14.97 -14.35
N GLY A 514 24.32 -15.42 -15.53
CA GLY A 514 24.04 -14.58 -16.69
C GLY A 514 25.24 -14.28 -17.59
N ASP A 515 26.46 -14.71 -17.20
CA ASP A 515 27.63 -14.66 -18.04
C ASP A 515 27.54 -15.71 -19.16
N MET A 516 28.29 -15.52 -20.25
CA MET A 516 28.38 -16.53 -21.34
C MET A 516 29.50 -17.54 -21.05
N LEU A 517 29.28 -18.80 -21.46
CA LEU A 517 30.37 -19.77 -21.52
C LEU A 517 31.48 -19.28 -22.45
N ALA A 518 32.73 -19.57 -22.10
CA ALA A 518 33.91 -19.03 -22.80
C ALA A 518 33.92 -19.28 -24.32
N SER A 519 33.15 -20.25 -24.78
CA SER A 519 33.05 -20.70 -26.18
C SER A 519 32.02 -19.93 -27.00
N THR A 520 31.01 -19.34 -26.38
CA THR A 520 29.94 -18.66 -27.12
C THR A 520 30.31 -17.20 -27.29
N ARG A 521 30.55 -16.74 -28.50
CA ARG A 521 31.00 -15.38 -28.86
C ARG A 521 30.04 -14.24 -28.41
N GLY A 522 29.46 -14.35 -27.19
CA GLY A 522 28.58 -13.34 -26.60
C GLY A 522 27.15 -13.30 -27.18
N VAL A 523 26.74 -14.32 -27.93
CA VAL A 523 25.40 -14.42 -28.51
C VAL A 523 24.71 -15.69 -27.98
N ALA A 524 23.54 -15.52 -27.37
CA ALA A 524 22.72 -16.67 -26.95
C ALA A 524 22.21 -17.45 -28.17
N ILE A 525 22.37 -18.76 -28.13
CA ILE A 525 21.98 -19.67 -29.22
C ILE A 525 20.65 -20.32 -28.86
N LYS A 526 19.65 -20.17 -29.70
CA LYS A 526 18.37 -20.85 -29.55
C LYS A 526 18.49 -22.32 -29.93
N VAL A 527 18.51 -23.20 -28.92
CA VAL A 527 18.59 -24.65 -29.12
C VAL A 527 17.28 -25.20 -29.70
N LYS A 528 17.40 -26.09 -30.68
CA LYS A 528 16.28 -26.83 -31.22
C LYS A 528 15.86 -27.88 -30.20
N GLN A 529 14.63 -27.82 -29.76
CA GLN A 529 14.07 -28.85 -28.88
C GLN A 529 13.44 -29.95 -29.72
N ASN A 530 14.10 -31.11 -29.78
CA ASN A 530 13.52 -32.30 -30.41
C ASN A 530 12.50 -32.93 -29.46
N ALA A 531 11.38 -33.42 -30.03
CA ALA A 531 10.34 -34.08 -29.24
C ALA A 531 10.88 -35.33 -28.54
N PRO A 532 10.59 -35.50 -27.22
CA PRO A 532 10.93 -36.75 -26.53
C PRO A 532 10.26 -37.98 -27.17
N GLN A 533 10.78 -39.17 -26.88
CA GLN A 533 10.28 -40.43 -27.45
C GLN A 533 9.68 -41.30 -26.35
N GLY A 534 8.87 -42.28 -26.72
CA GLY A 534 8.27 -43.23 -25.78
C GLY A 534 7.29 -42.61 -24.80
N ASN A 535 7.27 -43.10 -23.56
CA ASN A 535 6.38 -42.59 -22.48
C ASN A 535 7.10 -41.52 -21.64
N MET A 536 7.47 -40.40 -22.25
CA MET A 536 8.38 -39.43 -21.64
C MET A 536 7.79 -38.02 -21.54
N VAL A 537 8.06 -37.36 -20.40
CA VAL A 537 7.83 -35.93 -20.17
C VAL A 537 9.12 -35.28 -19.69
N VAL A 538 9.46 -34.13 -20.25
CA VAL A 538 10.66 -33.36 -19.95
C VAL A 538 10.29 -31.99 -19.44
N PHE A 539 10.74 -31.64 -18.26
CA PHE A 539 10.66 -30.31 -17.66
C PHE A 539 12.04 -29.65 -17.77
N SER A 540 12.12 -28.49 -18.39
CA SER A 540 13.38 -27.73 -18.52
C SER A 540 13.25 -26.39 -17.83
N ALA A 541 14.30 -25.95 -17.15
CA ALA A 541 14.32 -24.73 -16.36
C ALA A 541 14.17 -23.46 -17.19
N ALA A 542 14.60 -23.45 -18.44
CA ALA A 542 14.54 -22.30 -19.34
C ALA A 542 14.26 -22.72 -20.78
N GLN A 543 13.74 -21.80 -21.59
CA GLN A 543 13.47 -22.00 -23.01
C GLN A 543 14.53 -21.36 -23.88
N GLY A 544 14.86 -22.03 -25.00
CA GLY A 544 15.58 -21.44 -26.13
C GLY A 544 16.87 -20.74 -25.77
N ASP A 545 16.83 -19.44 -25.74
CA ASP A 545 17.95 -18.51 -25.47
C ASP A 545 17.92 -17.92 -24.06
N GLU A 546 17.01 -18.37 -23.20
CA GLU A 546 16.91 -17.92 -21.82
C GLU A 546 17.92 -18.59 -20.88
N THR A 547 18.16 -17.96 -19.74
CA THR A 547 19.05 -18.42 -18.67
C THR A 547 18.24 -19.01 -17.51
N ALA A 548 18.69 -20.14 -16.94
CA ALA A 548 18.21 -20.63 -15.66
C ALA A 548 18.97 -19.92 -14.54
N TYR A 549 18.23 -19.20 -13.68
CA TYR A 549 18.81 -18.34 -12.65
C TYR A 549 18.92 -19.02 -11.29
N PRO A 550 19.89 -18.61 -10.44
CA PRO A 550 19.94 -19.02 -9.05
C PRO A 550 18.89 -18.29 -8.22
N TYR A 551 18.44 -18.90 -7.14
CA TYR A 551 17.67 -18.30 -6.06
C TYR A 551 18.56 -18.21 -4.82
N ASN A 552 19.35 -17.15 -4.74
CA ASN A 552 20.44 -17.01 -3.77
C ASN A 552 19.97 -17.06 -2.31
N GLU A 553 18.76 -16.59 -2.01
CA GLU A 553 18.18 -16.61 -0.67
C GLU A 553 18.02 -18.03 -0.11
N PHE A 554 17.78 -19.02 -0.98
CA PHE A 554 17.55 -20.42 -0.61
C PHE A 554 18.62 -21.38 -1.09
N GLU A 555 19.71 -20.90 -1.64
CA GLU A 555 20.84 -21.68 -2.13
C GLU A 555 20.46 -22.79 -3.13
N HIS A 556 19.49 -22.48 -4.02
CA HIS A 556 18.98 -23.36 -5.06
C HIS A 556 18.98 -22.71 -6.45
N GLY A 557 18.81 -23.50 -7.49
CA GLY A 557 18.29 -23.03 -8.76
C GLY A 557 16.81 -22.67 -8.61
N LEU A 558 16.37 -21.57 -9.25
CA LEU A 558 15.00 -21.07 -9.14
C LEU A 558 13.97 -22.13 -9.57
N PHE A 559 14.26 -22.89 -10.62
CA PHE A 559 13.43 -23.99 -11.09
C PHE A 559 13.35 -25.13 -10.06
N THR A 560 14.48 -25.56 -9.52
CA THR A 560 14.55 -26.63 -8.51
C THR A 560 13.86 -26.22 -7.23
N TYR A 561 14.05 -25.00 -6.75
CA TYR A 561 13.36 -24.52 -5.57
C TYR A 561 11.83 -24.68 -5.68
N TYR A 562 11.22 -24.22 -6.78
CA TYR A 562 9.76 -24.33 -6.94
C TYR A 562 9.28 -25.76 -7.22
N LEU A 563 10.11 -26.61 -7.83
CA LEU A 563 9.86 -28.05 -7.92
C LEU A 563 9.76 -28.66 -6.52
N LEU A 564 10.75 -28.42 -5.67
CA LEU A 564 10.82 -28.95 -4.30
C LEU A 564 9.69 -28.38 -3.43
N LYS A 565 9.44 -27.08 -3.51
CA LYS A 565 8.37 -26.41 -2.77
C LYS A 565 6.99 -27.00 -3.06
N LYS A 566 6.69 -27.27 -4.33
CA LYS A 566 5.41 -27.92 -4.68
C LYS A 566 5.33 -29.35 -4.17
N LEU A 567 6.41 -30.10 -4.22
CA LEU A 567 6.48 -31.45 -3.64
C LEU A 567 6.32 -31.44 -2.12
N GLN A 568 6.87 -30.42 -1.44
CA GLN A 568 6.72 -30.23 -0.01
C GLN A 568 5.27 -29.93 0.39
N GLU A 569 4.66 -28.90 -0.24
CA GLU A 569 3.28 -28.48 0.00
C GLU A 569 2.27 -29.61 -0.19
N THR A 570 2.47 -30.43 -1.21
CA THR A 570 1.55 -31.54 -1.57
C THR A 570 1.93 -32.88 -0.96
N LYS A 571 3.02 -32.94 -0.21
CA LYS A 571 3.63 -34.19 0.29
C LYS A 571 3.85 -35.21 -0.85
N GLY A 572 4.22 -34.70 -2.02
CA GLY A 572 4.43 -35.52 -3.24
C GLY A 572 3.14 -35.99 -3.93
N ASP A 573 1.96 -35.68 -3.42
CA ASP A 573 0.68 -36.05 -4.06
C ASP A 573 0.19 -34.95 -5.01
N VAL A 574 0.90 -34.78 -6.11
CA VAL A 574 0.64 -33.79 -7.16
C VAL A 574 0.73 -34.48 -8.52
N THR A 575 -0.12 -34.06 -9.46
CA THR A 575 -0.02 -34.51 -10.85
C THR A 575 1.10 -33.75 -11.57
N LEU A 576 1.67 -34.33 -12.64
CA LEU A 576 2.71 -33.65 -13.42
C LEU A 576 2.17 -32.40 -14.13
N GLY A 577 0.86 -32.36 -14.48
CA GLY A 577 0.21 -31.18 -15.03
C GLY A 577 0.20 -30.03 -14.02
N GLU A 578 -0.34 -30.27 -12.81
CA GLU A 578 -0.36 -29.29 -11.72
C GLU A 578 1.03 -28.81 -11.30
N LEU A 579 1.99 -29.76 -11.25
CA LEU A 579 3.39 -29.45 -10.94
C LEU A 579 4.00 -28.51 -12.00
N GLY A 580 3.76 -28.81 -13.27
CA GLY A 580 4.29 -28.04 -14.38
C GLY A 580 3.71 -26.63 -14.46
N ASP A 581 2.39 -26.49 -14.31
CA ASP A 581 1.72 -25.20 -14.31
C ASP A 581 2.19 -24.33 -13.13
N TYR A 582 2.38 -24.93 -11.95
CA TYR A 582 2.91 -24.24 -10.77
C TYR A 582 4.35 -23.76 -10.99
N ILE A 583 5.25 -24.66 -11.43
CA ILE A 583 6.65 -24.31 -11.66
C ILE A 583 6.74 -23.18 -12.69
N LYS A 584 6.04 -23.32 -13.82
CA LYS A 584 6.05 -22.31 -14.87
C LYS A 584 5.64 -20.95 -14.34
N THR A 585 4.46 -20.87 -13.70
CA THR A 585 3.92 -19.62 -13.19
C THR A 585 4.85 -18.97 -12.15
N LYS A 586 5.36 -19.77 -11.21
CA LYS A 586 6.19 -19.23 -10.11
C LYS A 586 7.57 -18.81 -10.57
N VAL A 587 8.21 -19.59 -11.43
CA VAL A 587 9.53 -19.24 -11.98
C VAL A 587 9.46 -18.00 -12.88
N GLU A 588 8.47 -17.91 -13.77
CA GLU A 588 8.27 -16.72 -14.62
C GLU A 588 8.08 -15.45 -13.78
N GLN A 589 7.26 -15.51 -12.74
CA GLN A 589 7.04 -14.39 -11.83
C GLN A 589 8.29 -14.01 -11.05
N GLN A 590 8.90 -15.00 -10.38
CA GLN A 590 10.00 -14.74 -9.45
C GLN A 590 11.32 -14.39 -10.15
N SER A 591 11.57 -14.92 -11.35
CA SER A 591 12.79 -14.60 -12.10
C SER A 591 12.92 -13.11 -12.43
N ILE A 592 11.81 -12.43 -12.72
CA ILE A 592 11.77 -10.99 -12.94
C ILE A 592 12.08 -10.24 -11.65
N VAL A 593 11.50 -10.69 -10.52
CA VAL A 593 11.67 -10.05 -9.20
C VAL A 593 13.12 -10.18 -8.72
N VAL A 594 13.68 -11.39 -8.76
CA VAL A 594 15.00 -11.69 -8.17
C VAL A 594 16.15 -11.30 -9.11
N ASN A 595 16.00 -11.51 -10.42
CA ASN A 595 17.07 -11.38 -11.38
C ASN A 595 16.86 -10.29 -12.44
N GLY A 596 15.69 -9.63 -12.44
CA GLY A 596 15.34 -8.58 -13.41
C GLY A 596 15.19 -9.08 -14.86
N LYS A 597 15.17 -10.41 -15.08
CA LYS A 597 15.06 -11.04 -16.39
C LYS A 597 14.12 -12.23 -16.33
N LEU A 598 13.39 -12.47 -17.41
CA LEU A 598 12.46 -13.58 -17.52
C LEU A 598 13.19 -14.93 -17.65
N GLN A 599 12.73 -15.93 -16.91
CA GLN A 599 13.05 -17.33 -17.07
C GLN A 599 11.73 -18.11 -17.26
N SER A 600 11.56 -18.74 -18.41
CA SER A 600 10.32 -19.46 -18.77
C SER A 600 10.58 -20.96 -18.81
N PRO A 601 10.20 -21.71 -17.77
CA PRO A 601 10.27 -23.17 -17.82
C PRO A 601 9.44 -23.76 -18.96
N SER A 602 9.93 -24.80 -19.57
CA SER A 602 9.22 -25.50 -20.63
C SER A 602 8.90 -26.94 -20.25
N ILE A 603 7.80 -27.44 -20.80
CA ILE A 603 7.38 -28.84 -20.62
C ILE A 603 7.12 -29.43 -22.00
N MET A 604 7.83 -30.53 -22.28
CA MET A 604 7.66 -31.27 -23.52
C MET A 604 7.22 -32.70 -23.22
N SER A 605 6.29 -33.22 -23.98
CA SER A 605 5.87 -34.62 -23.91
C SER A 605 6.10 -35.35 -25.23
N ALA A 606 6.33 -36.62 -25.17
CA ALA A 606 6.39 -37.44 -26.37
C ALA A 606 5.05 -37.38 -27.12
N PRO A 607 5.04 -37.25 -28.47
CA PRO A 607 3.81 -37.15 -29.23
C PRO A 607 2.84 -38.31 -29.00
N LEU A 608 3.33 -39.48 -28.72
CA LEU A 608 2.54 -40.70 -28.51
C LEU A 608 1.61 -40.63 -27.29
N ILE A 609 2.01 -39.89 -26.24
CA ILE A 609 1.24 -39.79 -24.97
C ILE A 609 0.30 -38.59 -24.91
N GLY A 610 0.33 -37.71 -25.90
CA GLY A 610 -0.54 -36.52 -25.95
C GLY A 610 -0.55 -35.74 -24.63
N ASN A 611 -1.74 -35.58 -24.03
CA ASN A 611 -1.95 -34.91 -22.74
C ASN A 611 -2.10 -35.85 -21.54
N ASP A 612 -2.01 -37.17 -21.73
CA ASP A 612 -2.25 -38.14 -20.65
C ASP A 612 -1.24 -37.98 -19.49
N TRP A 613 -0.05 -37.50 -19.79
CA TRP A 613 0.99 -37.24 -18.81
C TRP A 613 0.56 -36.22 -17.73
N LYS A 614 -0.40 -35.33 -18.04
CA LYS A 614 -0.87 -34.34 -17.07
C LYS A 614 -1.50 -34.97 -15.83
N THR A 615 -2.01 -36.17 -15.96
CA THR A 615 -2.60 -36.94 -14.84
C THR A 615 -1.60 -37.80 -14.11
N TRP A 616 -0.38 -37.96 -14.63
CA TRP A 616 0.64 -38.80 -14.01
C TRP A 616 1.13 -38.19 -12.69
N LYS A 617 1.57 -39.07 -11.78
CA LYS A 617 2.20 -38.67 -10.52
C LYS A 617 3.56 -39.37 -10.41
N LEU A 618 4.52 -38.69 -9.76
CA LEU A 618 5.87 -39.24 -9.56
C LEU A 618 5.85 -40.47 -8.63
N ASN A 619 4.91 -40.47 -7.68
CA ASN A 619 4.83 -41.47 -6.62
C ASN A 619 3.74 -42.54 -6.79
N LYS A 620 3.03 -42.62 -7.93
CA LYS A 620 1.93 -43.59 -8.16
C LYS A 620 1.99 -44.26 -9.49
#